data_db650225e9b5741964ea235e315fd185
#
_entry.id   db650225e9b5741964ea235e315fd185
#
_cell.length_a   1.000
_cell.length_b   1.000
_cell.length_c   1.000
_cell.angle_alpha   90.00
_cell.angle_beta   90.00
_cell.angle_gamma   90.00
#
_symmetry.space_group_name_H-M   'P 1'
#
loop_
_entity.id
_entity.type
_entity.pdbx_description
1 polymer ?
#
loop_
_entity_poly.entity_id
_entity_poly.type
_entity_poly.pdbx_seq_one_letter_code
_entity_poly.pdbx_strand_id
1 'polypeptide(L)'
;MSVPVLRWPGGCFADEYHWMDGIGPKENRPKMVNNNWGGTIEDNSFGTHEFLNLCEMLGCEPYISGNVGSGTVEELAKWVEYMTSDGDSPMANLRRKNGRDKAWKVKYLGVGNESWGCGGSMRPEYYADLYRRYSTYCRNYDGNHLFKIASGASDYDYNWTDVLMNRVGHRMQGLSLHYYTVTGWSGSKGAATQFNKDDYYWTMGKCLEVEDVIKKHCAIMDKYDKDKKIALLLDEWGTWWDEEPGTVRGHLYQQNTLRDAFVASLSLDVALTRKHSR
;
A
#
# COMPACT_ATOMS: atom_id res chain seq x y z
N MET A 1 1.47 -3.91 21.92
CA MET A 1 2.33 -3.97 20.69
C MET A 1 2.15 -2.65 19.98
N SER A 2 3.23 -1.91 19.70
CA SER A 2 3.14 -0.67 18.92
C SER A 2 3.21 -1.02 17.43
N VAL A 3 2.32 -0.46 16.62
CA VAL A 3 2.38 -0.58 15.16
C VAL A 3 3.53 0.29 14.65
N PRO A 4 4.53 -0.25 13.95
CA PRO A 4 5.68 0.56 13.51
C PRO A 4 5.37 1.46 12.31
N VAL A 5 4.50 1.03 11.42
CA VAL A 5 4.12 1.73 10.17
C VAL A 5 2.64 1.54 9.93
N LEU A 6 1.93 2.62 9.54
CA LEU A 6 0.57 2.56 9.03
C LEU A 6 0.54 3.01 7.57
N ARG A 7 -0.14 2.22 6.73
CA ARG A 7 -0.32 2.50 5.30
C ARG A 7 -1.73 3.02 5.03
N TRP A 8 -1.83 4.14 4.28
CA TRP A 8 -3.10 4.79 3.94
C TRP A 8 -2.93 5.60 2.62
N PRO A 9 -3.97 5.83 1.82
CA PRO A 9 -5.36 5.39 1.94
C PRO A 9 -5.59 3.92 1.56
N GLY A 10 -4.55 3.15 1.40
CA GLY A 10 -4.62 1.71 1.35
C GLY A 10 -4.39 1.11 -0.03
N GLY A 11 -5.18 0.07 -0.35
CA GLY A 11 -5.12 -0.76 -1.54
C GLY A 11 -5.73 -0.10 -2.78
N CYS A 12 -6.65 -0.81 -3.46
CA CYS A 12 -7.27 -0.33 -4.71
C CYS A 12 -7.91 1.06 -4.62
N PHE A 13 -8.44 1.42 -3.47
CA PHE A 13 -9.01 2.76 -3.23
C PHE A 13 -7.99 3.88 -3.43
N ALA A 14 -6.70 3.64 -3.16
CA ALA A 14 -5.65 4.66 -3.29
C ALA A 14 -5.54 5.24 -4.70
N ASP A 15 -5.77 4.41 -5.73
CA ASP A 15 -5.67 4.83 -7.13
C ASP A 15 -6.95 5.48 -7.70
N GLU A 16 -7.99 5.64 -6.86
CA GLU A 16 -9.17 6.46 -7.13
C GLU A 16 -9.31 7.64 -6.15
N TYR A 17 -8.46 7.69 -5.09
CA TYR A 17 -8.53 8.72 -4.05
C TYR A 17 -7.83 10.01 -4.48
N HIS A 18 -8.58 11.12 -4.44
CA HIS A 18 -8.07 12.47 -4.68
C HIS A 18 -7.86 13.18 -3.34
N TRP A 19 -6.62 13.36 -2.94
CA TRP A 19 -6.27 13.82 -1.59
C TRP A 19 -6.82 15.18 -1.21
N MET A 20 -7.05 16.07 -2.19
CA MET A 20 -7.65 17.39 -1.95
C MET A 20 -9.10 17.29 -1.46
N ASP A 21 -9.80 16.23 -1.79
CA ASP A 21 -11.16 15.98 -1.33
C ASP A 21 -11.21 15.63 0.17
N GLY A 22 -10.08 15.18 0.74
CA GLY A 22 -9.95 14.81 2.15
C GLY A 22 -9.28 15.87 3.03
N ILE A 23 -9.26 17.15 2.62
CA ILE A 23 -8.70 18.25 3.43
C ILE A 23 -9.70 19.39 3.63
N GLY A 24 -9.38 20.30 4.55
CA GLY A 24 -10.28 21.41 4.91
C GLY A 24 -11.45 20.98 5.79
N PRO A 25 -12.45 21.83 5.99
CA PRO A 25 -13.61 21.56 6.84
C PRO A 25 -14.38 20.33 6.35
N LYS A 26 -14.70 19.41 7.25
CA LYS A 26 -15.31 18.11 6.89
C LYS A 26 -16.65 18.23 6.20
N GLU A 27 -17.44 19.21 6.60
CA GLU A 27 -18.76 19.53 6.03
C GLU A 27 -18.72 19.97 4.56
N ASN A 28 -17.55 20.40 4.09
CA ASN A 28 -17.33 20.85 2.72
C ASN A 28 -16.65 19.82 1.82
N ARG A 29 -16.28 18.67 2.40
CA ARG A 29 -15.59 17.61 1.64
C ARG A 29 -16.57 16.89 0.73
N PRO A 30 -16.23 16.69 -0.57
CA PRO A 30 -17.11 15.98 -1.48
C PRO A 30 -17.24 14.51 -1.10
N LYS A 31 -18.36 13.91 -1.46
CA LYS A 31 -18.56 12.47 -1.37
C LYS A 31 -18.17 11.81 -2.69
N MET A 32 -17.69 10.59 -2.62
CA MET A 32 -17.38 9.78 -3.79
C MET A 32 -17.90 8.36 -3.66
N VAL A 33 -18.07 7.68 -4.79
CA VAL A 33 -18.41 6.26 -4.81
C VAL A 33 -17.12 5.45 -4.75
N ASN A 34 -17.03 4.52 -3.80
CA ASN A 34 -15.94 3.55 -3.75
C ASN A 34 -16.28 2.36 -4.67
N ASN A 35 -15.85 2.43 -5.91
CA ASN A 35 -16.17 1.43 -6.93
C ASN A 35 -15.50 0.08 -6.67
N ASN A 36 -14.36 0.07 -6.00
CA ASN A 36 -13.63 -1.14 -5.67
C ASN A 36 -14.31 -1.94 -4.54
N TRP A 37 -15.03 -1.23 -3.64
CA TRP A 37 -15.56 -1.84 -2.42
C TRP A 37 -17.07 -1.64 -2.31
N GLY A 38 -17.80 -2.36 -3.16
CA GLY A 38 -19.26 -2.50 -3.09
C GLY A 38 -20.08 -1.26 -3.45
N GLY A 39 -19.48 -0.25 -4.07
CA GLY A 39 -20.17 0.99 -4.42
C GLY A 39 -20.60 1.82 -3.19
N THR A 40 -19.92 1.64 -2.07
CA THR A 40 -20.20 2.42 -0.85
C THR A 40 -19.83 3.88 -1.04
N ILE A 41 -20.50 4.77 -0.30
CA ILE A 41 -20.23 6.20 -0.36
C ILE A 41 -19.15 6.55 0.67
N GLU A 42 -18.04 7.04 0.19
CA GLU A 42 -16.98 7.64 1.01
C GLU A 42 -17.30 9.14 1.20
N ASP A 43 -17.26 9.61 2.43
CA ASP A 43 -17.56 11.01 2.75
C ASP A 43 -16.31 11.88 2.92
N ASN A 44 -15.13 11.29 2.74
CA ASN A 44 -13.83 11.93 2.91
C ASN A 44 -13.59 12.54 4.30
N SER A 45 -14.36 12.11 5.31
CA SER A 45 -14.23 12.63 6.69
C SER A 45 -12.92 12.23 7.37
N PHE A 46 -12.26 11.19 6.86
CA PHE A 46 -10.92 10.77 7.27
C PHE A 46 -9.94 11.00 6.11
N GLY A 47 -9.13 12.05 6.22
CA GLY A 47 -8.21 12.47 5.17
C GLY A 47 -6.78 12.64 5.68
N THR A 48 -6.00 13.45 4.98
CA THR A 48 -4.57 13.66 5.26
C THR A 48 -4.29 14.06 6.71
N HIS A 49 -5.04 15.04 7.24
CA HIS A 49 -4.84 15.53 8.61
C HIS A 49 -5.16 14.46 9.64
N GLU A 50 -6.30 13.80 9.48
CA GLU A 50 -6.77 12.76 10.40
C GLU A 50 -5.77 11.60 10.44
N PHE A 51 -5.29 11.14 9.27
CA PHE A 51 -4.34 10.05 9.19
C PHE A 51 -2.98 10.40 9.80
N LEU A 52 -2.39 11.53 9.40
CA LEU A 52 -1.05 11.89 9.87
C LEU A 52 -1.03 12.24 11.37
N ASN A 53 -2.11 12.86 11.87
CA ASN A 53 -2.27 13.08 13.30
C ASN A 53 -2.44 11.76 14.07
N LEU A 54 -3.17 10.79 13.52
CA LEU A 54 -3.25 9.44 14.10
C LEU A 54 -1.87 8.78 14.19
N CYS A 55 -1.06 8.89 13.14
CA CYS A 55 0.31 8.35 13.17
C CYS A 55 1.16 9.02 14.26
N GLU A 56 1.07 10.35 14.42
CA GLU A 56 1.75 11.06 15.52
C GLU A 56 1.28 10.59 16.90
N MET A 57 -0.04 10.41 17.09
CA MET A 57 -0.61 9.92 18.36
C MET A 57 -0.16 8.49 18.70
N LEU A 58 -0.02 7.64 17.70
CA LEU A 58 0.42 6.24 17.86
C LEU A 58 1.94 6.11 17.93
N GLY A 59 2.69 7.13 17.54
CA GLY A 59 4.15 7.08 17.43
C GLY A 59 4.63 6.14 16.32
N CYS A 60 3.88 6.03 15.22
CA CYS A 60 4.23 5.18 14.07
C CYS A 60 4.56 6.02 12.83
N GLU A 61 5.33 5.42 11.93
CA GLU A 61 5.67 6.06 10.64
C GLU A 61 4.47 5.98 9.68
N PRO A 62 4.10 7.09 9.00
CA PRO A 62 3.11 7.06 7.94
C PRO A 62 3.71 6.49 6.64
N TYR A 63 2.92 5.64 5.98
CA TYR A 63 3.16 5.19 4.62
C TYR A 63 1.99 5.65 3.75
N ILE A 64 2.25 6.65 2.90
CA ILE A 64 1.24 7.23 2.02
C ILE A 64 1.25 6.50 0.68
N SER A 65 0.10 5.97 0.26
CA SER A 65 -0.10 5.38 -1.07
C SER A 65 -0.62 6.45 -2.04
N GLY A 66 0.22 6.83 -3.01
CA GLY A 66 -0.11 7.86 -3.99
C GLY A 66 -0.96 7.31 -5.15
N ASN A 67 -1.87 8.13 -5.65
CA ASN A 67 -2.74 7.79 -6.78
C ASN A 67 -1.98 7.94 -8.12
N VAL A 68 -1.68 6.81 -8.76
CA VAL A 68 -1.07 6.73 -10.10
C VAL A 68 -2.09 6.25 -11.14
N GLY A 69 -3.22 5.71 -10.69
CA GLY A 69 -4.31 5.22 -11.54
C GLY A 69 -5.11 6.36 -12.18
N SER A 70 -5.95 7.02 -11.42
CA SER A 70 -6.79 8.13 -11.90
C SER A 70 -6.19 9.52 -11.65
N GLY A 71 -5.18 9.62 -10.76
CA GLY A 71 -4.54 10.88 -10.39
C GLY A 71 -3.53 11.40 -11.42
N THR A 72 -2.96 12.56 -11.11
CA THR A 72 -1.95 13.19 -11.95
C THR A 72 -0.61 13.33 -11.22
N VAL A 73 0.48 13.48 -11.99
CA VAL A 73 1.81 13.76 -11.44
C VAL A 73 1.80 15.03 -10.58
N GLU A 74 1.10 16.06 -11.04
CA GLU A 74 0.97 17.33 -10.32
C GLU A 74 0.25 17.15 -8.99
N GLU A 75 -0.80 16.36 -8.97
CA GLU A 75 -1.59 16.08 -7.77
C GLU A 75 -0.74 15.40 -6.70
N LEU A 76 0.01 14.34 -7.04
CA LEU A 76 0.87 13.67 -6.10
C LEU A 76 2.04 14.56 -5.63
N ALA A 77 2.63 15.33 -6.53
CA ALA A 77 3.70 16.28 -6.19
C ALA A 77 3.21 17.35 -5.20
N LYS A 78 1.99 17.89 -5.42
CA LYS A 78 1.36 18.85 -4.51
C LYS A 78 1.01 18.22 -3.15
N TRP A 79 0.62 16.95 -3.13
CA TRP A 79 0.37 16.26 -1.87
C TRP A 79 1.63 16.11 -1.03
N VAL A 80 2.74 15.74 -1.66
CA VAL A 80 4.05 15.67 -0.99
C VAL A 80 4.46 17.04 -0.43
N GLU A 81 4.32 18.11 -1.21
CA GLU A 81 4.58 19.48 -0.77
C GLU A 81 3.68 19.87 0.42
N TYR A 82 2.38 19.60 0.32
CA TYR A 82 1.40 19.86 1.38
C TYR A 82 1.78 19.21 2.71
N MET A 83 2.19 17.97 2.67
CA MET A 83 2.54 17.21 3.87
C MET A 83 3.88 17.61 4.47
N THR A 84 4.88 17.91 3.63
CA THR A 84 6.29 17.90 4.08
C THR A 84 7.04 19.21 3.94
N SER A 85 6.47 20.24 3.27
CA SER A 85 7.13 21.55 3.16
C SER A 85 6.74 22.50 4.30
N ASP A 86 7.73 23.15 4.90
CA ASP A 86 7.55 24.24 5.88
C ASP A 86 7.84 25.62 5.26
N GLY A 87 8.23 25.69 3.98
CA GLY A 87 8.51 26.93 3.26
C GLY A 87 7.26 27.80 3.06
N ASP A 88 7.47 29.00 2.50
CA ASP A 88 6.39 29.86 2.02
C ASP A 88 6.00 29.43 0.60
N SER A 89 5.17 28.42 0.52
CA SER A 89 4.75 27.81 -0.73
C SER A 89 3.22 27.59 -0.77
N PRO A 90 2.60 27.48 -1.95
CA PRO A 90 1.14 27.37 -2.05
C PRO A 90 0.55 26.22 -1.23
N MET A 91 1.17 25.04 -1.25
CA MET A 91 0.65 23.87 -0.56
C MET A 91 0.95 23.91 0.96
N ALA A 92 2.11 24.43 1.37
CA ALA A 92 2.40 24.67 2.78
C ALA A 92 1.43 25.72 3.37
N ASN A 93 1.13 26.77 2.62
CA ASN A 93 0.17 27.80 3.04
C ASN A 93 -1.26 27.24 3.11
N LEU A 94 -1.65 26.37 2.18
CA LEU A 94 -2.94 25.68 2.23
C LEU A 94 -3.04 24.76 3.47
N ARG A 95 -1.97 24.02 3.83
CA ARG A 95 -1.92 23.23 5.05
C ARG A 95 -2.15 24.10 6.30
N ARG A 96 -1.45 25.26 6.39
CA ARG A 96 -1.61 26.22 7.49
C ARG A 96 -3.05 26.74 7.58
N LYS A 97 -3.63 27.10 6.43
CA LYS A 97 -5.04 27.52 6.35
C LYS A 97 -5.99 26.44 6.85
N ASN A 98 -5.65 25.18 6.65
CA ASN A 98 -6.41 24.03 7.13
C ASN A 98 -6.06 23.62 8.58
N GLY A 99 -5.38 24.50 9.33
CA GLY A 99 -5.19 24.35 10.78
C GLY A 99 -3.93 23.60 11.22
N ARG A 100 -3.02 23.29 10.28
CA ARG A 100 -1.73 22.68 10.64
C ARG A 100 -0.56 23.57 10.24
N ASP A 101 0.11 24.14 11.22
CA ASP A 101 1.23 25.06 10.99
C ASP A 101 2.50 24.32 10.51
N LYS A 102 2.97 23.36 11.27
CA LYS A 102 4.17 22.58 10.98
C LYS A 102 3.92 21.43 10.02
N ALA A 103 4.87 21.18 9.11
CA ALA A 103 4.87 19.99 8.28
C ALA A 103 4.93 18.70 9.13
N TRP A 104 4.38 17.62 8.59
CA TRP A 104 4.61 16.29 9.14
C TRP A 104 5.92 15.71 8.64
N LYS A 105 6.42 14.68 9.31
CA LYS A 105 7.47 13.81 8.79
C LYS A 105 6.82 12.62 8.09
N VAL A 106 7.00 12.55 6.78
CA VAL A 106 6.51 11.43 5.96
C VAL A 106 7.70 10.75 5.33
N LYS A 107 7.99 9.55 5.79
CA LYS A 107 9.11 8.76 5.30
C LYS A 107 8.73 7.94 4.07
N TYR A 108 7.65 7.17 4.15
CA TYR A 108 7.30 6.21 3.12
C TYR A 108 6.26 6.77 2.15
N LEU A 109 6.60 6.74 0.86
CA LEU A 109 5.72 7.16 -0.23
C LEU A 109 5.61 6.02 -1.25
N GLY A 110 4.45 5.39 -1.32
CA GLY A 110 4.08 4.48 -2.40
C GLY A 110 3.68 5.26 -3.65
N VAL A 111 4.23 4.89 -4.78
CA VAL A 111 3.89 5.46 -6.09
C VAL A 111 3.00 4.46 -6.81
N GLY A 112 1.70 4.53 -6.55
CA GLY A 112 0.69 3.59 -7.01
C GLY A 112 0.48 2.40 -6.08
N ASN A 113 -0.58 1.64 -6.36
CA ASN A 113 -0.95 0.40 -5.70
C ASN A 113 -1.49 -0.59 -6.73
N GLU A 114 -1.03 -1.85 -6.70
CA GLU A 114 -1.54 -2.91 -7.60
C GLU A 114 -1.77 -2.45 -9.04
N SER A 115 -0.78 -1.75 -9.59
CA SER A 115 -0.93 -1.08 -10.89
C SER A 115 -1.14 -2.06 -12.05
N TRP A 116 -0.81 -3.34 -11.85
CA TRP A 116 -1.13 -4.46 -12.74
C TRP A 116 -2.62 -4.84 -12.75
N GLY A 117 -3.38 -4.47 -11.72
CA GLY A 117 -4.79 -4.78 -11.50
C GLY A 117 -5.63 -3.53 -11.28
N CYS A 118 -6.26 -3.42 -10.12
CA CYS A 118 -7.16 -2.32 -9.78
C CYS A 118 -6.51 -0.92 -9.84
N GLY A 119 -5.20 -0.82 -9.69
CA GLY A 119 -4.47 0.44 -9.82
C GLY A 119 -4.22 0.89 -11.27
N GLY A 120 -4.91 0.33 -12.26
CA GLY A 120 -4.89 0.84 -13.63
C GLY A 120 -4.71 -0.21 -14.72
N SER A 121 -4.66 -1.51 -14.38
CA SER A 121 -4.52 -2.64 -15.33
C SER A 121 -3.35 -2.47 -16.31
N MET A 122 -2.21 -2.05 -15.79
CA MET A 122 -1.04 -1.65 -16.55
C MET A 122 -0.14 -2.84 -16.88
N ARG A 123 0.60 -2.73 -17.99
CA ARG A 123 1.76 -3.58 -18.23
C ARG A 123 2.95 -3.08 -17.40
N PRO A 124 3.88 -3.94 -16.98
CA PRO A 124 5.00 -3.53 -16.13
C PRO A 124 5.88 -2.46 -16.77
N GLU A 125 6.06 -2.48 -18.10
CA GLU A 125 6.84 -1.47 -18.82
C GLU A 125 6.18 -0.09 -18.75
N TYR A 126 4.85 -0.03 -18.92
CA TYR A 126 4.09 1.22 -18.85
C TYR A 126 4.12 1.79 -17.43
N TYR A 127 3.91 0.93 -16.42
CA TYR A 127 4.03 1.36 -15.03
C TYR A 127 5.45 1.85 -14.69
N ALA A 128 6.49 1.18 -15.19
CA ALA A 128 7.86 1.62 -14.98
C ALA A 128 8.11 3.06 -15.54
N ASP A 129 7.53 3.39 -16.69
CA ASP A 129 7.62 4.73 -17.27
C ASP A 129 6.80 5.76 -16.45
N LEU A 130 5.63 5.38 -15.96
CA LEU A 130 4.85 6.22 -15.04
C LEU A 130 5.59 6.42 -13.71
N TYR A 131 6.11 5.36 -13.09
CA TYR A 131 6.90 5.46 -11.87
C TYR A 131 8.06 6.44 -12.03
N ARG A 132 8.81 6.33 -13.12
CA ARG A 132 9.90 7.26 -13.46
C ARG A 132 9.40 8.71 -13.45
N ARG A 133 8.29 8.97 -14.09
CA ARG A 133 7.70 10.30 -14.22
C ARG A 133 7.21 10.81 -12.86
N TYR A 134 6.38 10.06 -12.14
CA TYR A 134 5.84 10.44 -10.84
C TYR A 134 6.94 10.65 -9.79
N SER A 135 7.87 9.70 -9.66
CA SER A 135 8.94 9.77 -8.67
C SER A 135 9.89 10.95 -8.88
N THR A 136 10.00 11.47 -10.12
CA THR A 136 10.81 12.65 -10.43
C THR A 136 10.26 13.91 -9.79
N TYR A 137 8.93 14.05 -9.71
CA TYR A 137 8.28 15.25 -9.17
C TYR A 137 7.97 15.16 -7.66
N CYS A 138 7.99 13.97 -7.07
CA CYS A 138 7.93 13.80 -5.62
C CYS A 138 9.27 14.16 -5.01
N ARG A 139 9.42 15.41 -4.58
CA ARG A 139 10.68 15.98 -4.09
C ARG A 139 10.80 15.91 -2.57
N ASN A 140 12.02 15.98 -2.08
CA ASN A 140 12.27 16.15 -0.66
C ASN A 140 12.14 17.64 -0.30
N TYR A 141 11.45 17.94 0.79
CA TYR A 141 11.28 19.30 1.32
C TYR A 141 11.81 19.36 2.74
N ASP A 142 12.46 20.48 3.09
CA ASP A 142 12.80 20.88 4.47
C ASP A 142 13.41 19.75 5.33
N GLY A 143 14.34 19.00 4.74
CA GLY A 143 15.02 17.88 5.42
C GLY A 143 14.17 16.62 5.55
N ASN A 144 12.95 16.58 4.99
CA ASN A 144 12.17 15.36 4.86
C ASN A 144 12.66 14.54 3.66
N HIS A 145 13.16 13.35 3.89
CA HIS A 145 13.66 12.45 2.85
C HIS A 145 12.68 11.32 2.60
N LEU A 146 12.12 11.27 1.39
CA LEU A 146 11.17 10.25 0.98
C LEU A 146 11.88 8.93 0.66
N PHE A 147 11.37 7.86 1.24
CA PHE A 147 11.64 6.49 0.82
C PHE A 147 10.55 6.09 -0.17
N LYS A 148 10.88 6.16 -1.48
CA LYS A 148 9.91 5.93 -2.57
C LYS A 148 9.81 4.45 -2.86
N ILE A 149 8.58 3.96 -2.84
CA ILE A 149 8.23 2.54 -3.02
C ILE A 149 7.46 2.41 -4.33
N ALA A 150 7.95 1.56 -5.22
CA ALA A 150 7.22 1.24 -6.44
C ALA A 150 6.13 0.20 -6.17
N SER A 151 4.98 0.30 -6.84
CA SER A 151 3.95 -0.73 -6.86
C SER A 151 4.52 -2.00 -7.47
N GLY A 152 4.70 -3.01 -6.64
CA GLY A 152 5.33 -4.27 -7.00
C GLY A 152 4.34 -5.36 -7.40
N ALA A 153 4.82 -6.57 -7.46
CA ALA A 153 4.08 -7.73 -7.92
C ALA A 153 3.06 -8.25 -6.90
N SER A 154 2.10 -9.03 -7.38
CA SER A 154 1.32 -9.94 -6.55
C SER A 154 1.83 -11.37 -6.74
N ASP A 155 1.90 -12.11 -5.64
CA ASP A 155 2.19 -13.55 -5.61
C ASP A 155 3.41 -13.93 -6.46
N TYR A 156 3.19 -14.64 -7.55
CA TYR A 156 4.21 -15.27 -8.39
C TYR A 156 4.52 -14.47 -9.67
N ASP A 157 4.08 -13.22 -9.79
CA ASP A 157 4.41 -12.41 -10.99
C ASP A 157 5.86 -11.90 -10.94
N TYR A 158 6.77 -12.81 -11.15
CA TYR A 158 8.21 -12.55 -11.19
C TYR A 158 8.62 -11.65 -12.37
N ASN A 159 7.84 -11.67 -13.47
CA ASN A 159 8.10 -10.81 -14.63
C ASN A 159 7.91 -9.33 -14.25
N TRP A 160 6.88 -9.00 -13.47
CA TRP A 160 6.67 -7.63 -12.98
C TRP A 160 7.90 -7.11 -12.23
N THR A 161 8.43 -7.90 -11.29
CA THR A 161 9.63 -7.55 -10.54
C THR A 161 10.86 -7.41 -11.44
N ASP A 162 11.09 -8.33 -12.38
CA ASP A 162 12.25 -8.29 -13.27
C ASP A 162 12.23 -7.04 -14.16
N VAL A 163 11.10 -6.71 -14.76
CA VAL A 163 10.92 -5.53 -15.60
C VAL A 163 11.14 -4.23 -14.82
N LEU A 164 10.55 -4.11 -13.63
CA LEU A 164 10.71 -2.90 -12.81
C LEU A 164 12.14 -2.70 -12.33
N MET A 165 12.78 -3.76 -11.84
CA MET A 165 14.16 -3.69 -11.40
C MET A 165 15.11 -3.32 -12.53
N ASN A 166 14.91 -3.88 -13.72
CA ASN A 166 15.70 -3.55 -14.91
C ASN A 166 15.53 -2.10 -15.35
N ARG A 167 14.29 -1.59 -15.40
CA ARG A 167 13.99 -0.28 -15.98
C ARG A 167 14.16 0.89 -15.02
N VAL A 168 13.74 0.70 -13.76
CA VAL A 168 13.63 1.80 -12.77
C VAL A 168 14.17 1.47 -11.38
N GLY A 169 14.80 0.31 -11.18
CA GLY A 169 15.34 -0.10 -9.88
C GLY A 169 16.26 0.96 -9.26
N HIS A 170 17.13 1.58 -10.09
CA HIS A 170 18.03 2.65 -9.65
C HIS A 170 17.35 3.94 -9.14
N ARG A 171 16.03 4.04 -9.26
CA ARG A 171 15.24 5.22 -8.87
C ARG A 171 14.35 5.00 -7.65
N MET A 172 14.26 3.76 -7.15
CA MET A 172 13.43 3.41 -6.01
C MET A 172 14.26 3.02 -4.78
N GLN A 173 13.71 3.19 -3.60
CA GLN A 173 14.27 2.68 -2.36
C GLN A 173 13.58 1.40 -1.91
N GLY A 174 12.37 1.15 -2.39
CA GLY A 174 11.61 -0.04 -2.11
C GLY A 174 10.75 -0.50 -3.27
N LEU A 175 10.46 -1.78 -3.28
CA LEU A 175 9.52 -2.45 -4.18
C LEU A 175 8.50 -3.18 -3.33
N SER A 176 7.20 -2.93 -3.52
CA SER A 176 6.16 -3.64 -2.78
C SER A 176 5.98 -5.08 -3.28
N LEU A 177 5.42 -5.92 -2.43
CA LEU A 177 5.00 -7.28 -2.75
C LEU A 177 3.70 -7.55 -2.01
N HIS A 178 2.70 -8.05 -2.72
CA HIS A 178 1.45 -8.51 -2.13
C HIS A 178 1.37 -10.04 -2.17
N TYR A 179 0.89 -10.64 -1.09
CA TYR A 179 0.66 -12.07 -1.00
C TYR A 179 -0.54 -12.38 -0.12
N TYR A 180 -1.59 -12.94 -0.68
CA TYR A 180 -2.75 -13.39 0.07
C TYR A 180 -2.78 -14.91 0.20
N THR A 181 -3.08 -15.38 1.40
CA THR A 181 -3.35 -16.78 1.70
C THR A 181 -4.79 -17.08 1.33
N VAL A 182 -5.02 -17.41 0.06
CA VAL A 182 -6.34 -17.67 -0.52
C VAL A 182 -6.33 -18.92 -1.39
N THR A 183 -7.50 -19.55 -1.57
CA THR A 183 -7.66 -20.71 -2.46
C THR A 183 -7.51 -20.35 -3.93
N GLY A 184 -7.87 -19.12 -4.28
CA GLY A 184 -7.82 -18.55 -5.62
C GLY A 184 -8.63 -17.26 -5.69
N TRP A 185 -8.53 -16.58 -6.83
CA TRP A 185 -9.22 -15.29 -7.03
C TRP A 185 -10.56 -15.44 -7.76
N SER A 186 -10.87 -16.65 -8.25
CA SER A 186 -12.16 -16.98 -8.85
C SER A 186 -12.92 -18.00 -8.00
N GLY A 187 -14.24 -17.85 -7.90
CA GLY A 187 -15.09 -18.74 -7.10
C GLY A 187 -15.04 -18.45 -5.60
N SER A 188 -15.51 -19.41 -4.80
CA SER A 188 -15.50 -19.32 -3.34
C SER A 188 -14.08 -19.40 -2.80
N LYS A 189 -13.79 -18.54 -1.83
CA LYS A 189 -12.53 -18.55 -1.07
C LYS A 189 -12.61 -19.38 0.21
N GLY A 190 -13.79 -19.97 0.48
CA GLY A 190 -14.06 -20.70 1.71
C GLY A 190 -14.61 -19.83 2.83
N ALA A 191 -15.21 -20.49 3.81
CA ALA A 191 -15.84 -19.81 4.93
C ALA A 191 -14.83 -19.28 5.96
N ALA A 192 -15.11 -18.11 6.51
CA ALA A 192 -14.31 -17.53 7.57
C ALA A 192 -14.35 -18.37 8.86
N THR A 193 -15.52 -18.88 9.23
CA THR A 193 -15.75 -19.58 10.52
C THR A 193 -16.10 -21.05 10.38
N GLN A 194 -16.75 -21.44 9.29
CA GLN A 194 -17.25 -22.82 9.07
C GLN A 194 -16.26 -23.59 8.21
N PHE A 195 -15.12 -23.97 8.75
CA PHE A 195 -14.07 -24.72 8.07
C PHE A 195 -13.73 -26.03 8.80
N ASN A 196 -13.28 -27.02 8.08
CA ASN A 196 -12.86 -28.30 8.61
C ASN A 196 -11.33 -28.36 8.85
N LYS A 197 -10.84 -29.53 9.29
CA LYS A 197 -9.41 -29.75 9.59
C LYS A 197 -8.54 -29.64 8.33
N ASP A 198 -9.03 -30.10 7.17
CA ASP A 198 -8.25 -30.10 5.94
C ASP A 198 -8.13 -28.68 5.40
N ASP A 199 -9.18 -27.87 5.48
CA ASP A 199 -9.14 -26.43 5.16
C ASP A 199 -8.13 -25.68 6.04
N TYR A 200 -8.09 -26.02 7.34
CA TYR A 200 -7.12 -25.43 8.26
C TYR A 200 -5.68 -25.75 7.84
N TYR A 201 -5.33 -27.01 7.63
CA TYR A 201 -3.97 -27.39 7.25
C TYR A 201 -3.59 -26.92 5.86
N TRP A 202 -4.53 -26.92 4.93
CA TRP A 202 -4.32 -26.31 3.61
C TRP A 202 -3.93 -24.81 3.76
N THR A 203 -4.66 -24.08 4.58
CA THR A 203 -4.39 -22.64 4.83
C THR A 203 -2.98 -22.43 5.39
N MET A 204 -2.56 -23.26 6.36
CA MET A 204 -1.20 -23.18 6.91
C MET A 204 -0.14 -23.47 5.84
N GLY A 205 -0.33 -24.52 5.05
CA GLY A 205 0.57 -24.85 3.94
C GLY A 205 0.67 -23.72 2.92
N LYS A 206 -0.47 -23.15 2.53
CA LYS A 206 -0.54 -22.01 1.61
C LYS A 206 0.14 -20.77 2.15
N CYS A 207 -0.02 -20.49 3.43
CA CYS A 207 0.64 -19.36 4.09
C CYS A 207 2.18 -19.49 4.00
N LEU A 208 2.74 -20.66 4.20
CA LEU A 208 4.18 -20.88 4.17
C LEU A 208 4.81 -20.71 2.79
N GLU A 209 4.05 -20.79 1.71
CA GLU A 209 4.54 -20.51 0.34
C GLU A 209 5.10 -19.09 0.20
N VAL A 210 4.68 -18.14 1.05
CA VAL A 210 5.18 -16.76 1.04
C VAL A 210 6.70 -16.70 1.17
N GLU A 211 7.31 -17.64 1.87
CA GLU A 211 8.77 -17.72 2.00
C GLU A 211 9.45 -17.92 0.65
N ASP A 212 8.95 -18.84 -0.15
CA ASP A 212 9.51 -19.11 -1.48
C ASP A 212 9.22 -17.98 -2.46
N VAL A 213 8.06 -17.34 -2.35
CA VAL A 213 7.72 -16.14 -3.14
C VAL A 213 8.72 -15.03 -2.85
N ILE A 214 8.96 -14.69 -1.58
CA ILE A 214 9.94 -13.69 -1.16
C ILE A 214 11.34 -14.04 -1.69
N LYS A 215 11.80 -15.28 -1.50
CA LYS A 215 13.12 -15.73 -1.99
C LYS A 215 13.30 -15.51 -3.48
N LYS A 216 12.29 -15.84 -4.28
CA LYS A 216 12.36 -15.71 -5.73
C LYS A 216 12.36 -14.27 -6.19
N HIS A 217 11.53 -13.40 -5.60
CA HIS A 217 11.58 -11.97 -5.87
C HIS A 217 12.92 -11.36 -5.48
N CYS A 218 13.45 -11.68 -4.29
CA CYS A 218 14.77 -11.25 -3.86
C CYS A 218 15.88 -11.71 -4.82
N ALA A 219 15.84 -12.95 -5.30
CA ALA A 219 16.82 -13.46 -6.26
C ALA A 219 16.79 -12.70 -7.59
N ILE A 220 15.62 -12.24 -8.04
CA ILE A 220 15.49 -11.38 -9.21
C ILE A 220 16.08 -10.00 -8.92
N MET A 221 15.71 -9.40 -7.79
CA MET A 221 16.22 -8.09 -7.38
C MET A 221 17.74 -8.09 -7.25
N ASP A 222 18.36 -9.19 -6.76
CA ASP A 222 19.81 -9.34 -6.61
C ASP A 222 20.58 -9.33 -7.96
N LYS A 223 19.91 -9.56 -9.09
CA LYS A 223 20.52 -9.42 -10.42
C LYS A 223 20.88 -7.96 -10.72
N TYR A 224 20.06 -7.02 -10.27
CA TYR A 224 20.13 -5.59 -10.58
C TYR A 224 20.67 -4.74 -9.42
N ASP A 225 20.50 -5.19 -8.18
CA ASP A 225 20.87 -4.49 -6.95
C ASP A 225 21.82 -5.36 -6.11
N LYS A 226 23.09 -5.42 -6.53
CA LYS A 226 24.14 -6.24 -5.88
C LYS A 226 24.43 -5.80 -4.44
N ASP A 227 24.25 -4.51 -4.16
CA ASP A 227 24.49 -3.94 -2.84
C ASP A 227 23.30 -4.07 -1.91
N LYS A 228 22.16 -4.62 -2.38
CA LYS A 228 20.93 -4.84 -1.63
C LYS A 228 20.39 -3.55 -0.98
N LYS A 229 20.40 -2.45 -1.73
CA LYS A 229 19.94 -1.13 -1.28
C LYS A 229 18.44 -0.94 -1.40
N ILE A 230 17.79 -1.72 -2.30
CA ILE A 230 16.35 -1.64 -2.54
C ILE A 230 15.66 -2.67 -1.64
N ALA A 231 14.81 -2.21 -0.73
CA ALA A 231 14.04 -3.10 0.13
C ALA A 231 12.87 -3.76 -0.63
N LEU A 232 12.58 -5.01 -0.29
CA LEU A 232 11.31 -5.66 -0.65
C LEU A 232 10.35 -5.49 0.52
N LEU A 233 9.16 -4.92 0.27
CA LEU A 233 8.16 -4.65 1.30
C LEU A 233 6.93 -5.55 1.07
N LEU A 234 6.71 -6.50 1.96
CA LEU A 234 5.44 -7.23 2.01
C LEU A 234 4.42 -6.34 2.74
N ASP A 235 3.79 -5.44 1.99
CA ASP A 235 2.96 -4.36 2.52
C ASP A 235 1.45 -4.59 2.35
N GLU A 236 1.08 -5.73 1.73
CA GLU A 236 -0.30 -6.20 1.69
C GLU A 236 -0.32 -7.74 1.72
N TRP A 237 -0.96 -8.32 2.74
CA TRP A 237 -0.96 -9.76 2.98
C TRP A 237 -2.09 -10.18 3.94
N GLY A 238 -2.32 -11.47 4.06
CA GLY A 238 -3.27 -12.03 5.02
C GLY A 238 -4.18 -13.08 4.39
N THR A 239 -5.26 -13.40 5.10
CA THR A 239 -6.32 -14.29 4.62
C THR A 239 -7.42 -13.50 3.93
N TRP A 240 -8.12 -14.17 3.03
CA TRP A 240 -9.31 -13.63 2.39
C TRP A 240 -10.34 -14.73 2.24
N TRP A 241 -11.49 -14.55 2.89
CA TRP A 241 -12.59 -15.52 2.90
C TRP A 241 -13.82 -14.95 2.20
N ASP A 242 -14.81 -15.80 1.96
CA ASP A 242 -16.10 -15.33 1.51
C ASP A 242 -16.76 -14.45 2.57
N GLU A 243 -17.52 -13.45 2.12
CA GLU A 243 -18.24 -12.53 3.00
C GLU A 243 -19.25 -13.30 3.88
N GLU A 244 -19.36 -12.91 5.14
CA GLU A 244 -20.36 -13.51 6.03
C GLU A 244 -21.79 -13.19 5.57
N PRO A 245 -22.71 -14.18 5.56
CA PRO A 245 -24.08 -13.99 5.14
C PRO A 245 -24.77 -12.86 5.94
N GLY A 246 -25.50 -12.00 5.24
CA GLY A 246 -26.25 -10.89 5.86
C GLY A 246 -25.42 -9.64 6.17
N THR A 247 -24.14 -9.63 5.81
CA THR A 247 -23.30 -8.44 5.93
C THR A 247 -23.35 -7.56 4.69
N VAL A 248 -22.84 -6.34 4.78
CA VAL A 248 -22.75 -5.44 3.63
C VAL A 248 -21.67 -5.95 2.68
N ARG A 249 -22.11 -6.32 1.48
CA ARG A 249 -21.20 -6.76 0.42
C ARG A 249 -20.23 -5.64 0.06
N GLY A 250 -18.98 -6.00 -0.12
CA GLY A 250 -17.93 -5.05 -0.45
C GLY A 250 -17.20 -4.45 0.76
N HIS A 251 -17.74 -4.55 1.97
CA HIS A 251 -16.97 -4.26 3.19
C HIS A 251 -16.03 -5.42 3.57
N LEU A 252 -16.07 -6.51 2.82
CA LEU A 252 -15.29 -7.73 3.09
C LEU A 252 -15.36 -8.18 4.55
N TYR A 253 -16.56 -8.09 5.15
CA TYR A 253 -16.72 -8.54 6.52
C TYR A 253 -16.49 -10.05 6.58
N GLN A 254 -15.43 -10.43 7.25
CA GLN A 254 -15.07 -11.81 7.55
C GLN A 254 -14.63 -11.91 9.01
N GLN A 255 -15.16 -12.86 9.75
CA GLN A 255 -14.76 -13.08 11.14
C GLN A 255 -13.36 -13.67 11.21
N ASN A 256 -12.46 -13.02 11.91
CA ASN A 256 -11.14 -13.58 12.21
C ASN A 256 -11.24 -14.67 13.26
N THR A 257 -10.49 -15.74 13.05
CA THR A 257 -10.40 -16.90 13.95
C THR A 257 -8.95 -17.15 14.35
N LEU A 258 -8.72 -18.20 15.16
CA LEU A 258 -7.36 -18.62 15.49
C LEU A 258 -6.55 -19.04 14.25
N ARG A 259 -7.21 -19.55 13.19
CA ARG A 259 -6.59 -19.85 11.90
C ARG A 259 -5.93 -18.58 11.31
N ASP A 260 -6.62 -17.46 11.34
CA ASP A 260 -6.11 -16.18 10.83
C ASP A 260 -4.97 -15.64 11.70
N ALA A 261 -5.05 -15.82 13.00
CA ALA A 261 -3.96 -15.47 13.91
C ALA A 261 -2.66 -16.26 13.63
N PHE A 262 -2.77 -17.55 13.29
CA PHE A 262 -1.62 -18.36 12.87
C PHE A 262 -1.06 -17.90 11.52
N VAL A 263 -1.91 -17.58 10.55
CA VAL A 263 -1.45 -17.01 9.28
C VAL A 263 -0.68 -15.70 9.53
N ALA A 264 -1.22 -14.82 10.36
CA ALA A 264 -0.53 -13.59 10.73
C ALA A 264 0.84 -13.86 11.39
N SER A 265 0.88 -14.78 12.35
CA SER A 265 2.12 -15.13 13.05
C SER A 265 3.17 -15.72 12.09
N LEU A 266 2.78 -16.68 11.25
CA LEU A 266 3.70 -17.33 10.30
C LEU A 266 4.21 -16.33 9.24
N SER A 267 3.34 -15.49 8.71
CA SER A 267 3.73 -14.47 7.73
C SER A 267 4.72 -13.47 8.32
N LEU A 268 4.48 -13.01 9.54
CA LEU A 268 5.38 -12.10 10.25
C LEU A 268 6.72 -12.77 10.59
N ASP A 269 6.72 -14.03 11.01
CA ASP A 269 7.94 -14.77 11.30
C ASP A 269 8.82 -14.91 10.05
N VAL A 270 8.22 -15.29 8.92
CA VAL A 270 8.93 -15.36 7.63
C VAL A 270 9.50 -13.99 7.25
N ALA A 271 8.70 -12.92 7.33
CA ALA A 271 9.14 -11.57 6.97
C ALA A 271 10.28 -11.07 7.88
N LEU A 272 10.23 -11.37 9.18
CA LEU A 272 11.26 -10.97 10.15
C LEU A 272 12.56 -11.77 9.97
N THR A 273 12.48 -13.07 9.75
CA THR A 273 13.67 -13.94 9.56
C THR A 273 14.40 -13.61 8.25
N ARG A 274 13.70 -13.07 7.25
CA ARG A 274 14.29 -12.64 5.97
C ARG A 274 14.77 -11.18 5.95
N LYS A 275 14.52 -10.40 6.98
CA LYS A 275 14.97 -9.00 7.10
C LYS A 275 16.48 -8.82 6.89
N HIS A 276 17.29 -9.84 7.15
CA HIS A 276 18.74 -9.80 6.97
C HIS A 276 19.19 -10.22 5.57
N SER A 277 18.29 -10.67 4.68
CA SER A 277 18.63 -11.04 3.31
C SER A 277 18.49 -9.86 2.33
N ARG A 278 17.78 -8.79 2.72
CA ARG A 278 17.67 -7.51 2.00
C ARG A 278 17.43 -6.34 2.94
#